data_af0ff91e55172bb40b5e7c753f66f3d1
#
_entry.id   af0ff91e55172bb40b5e7c753f66f3d1
#
_cell.length_a   1.000
_cell.length_b   1.000
_cell.length_c   1.000
_cell.angle_alpha   90.00
_cell.angle_beta   90.00
_cell.angle_gamma   90.00
#
_symmetry.space_group_name_H-M   'P 1'
#
loop_
_entity.id
_entity.type
_entity.pdbx_description
1 polymer ?
#
loop_
_entity_poly.entity_id
_entity_poly.type
_entity_poly.pdbx_seq_one_letter_code
_entity_poly.pdbx_strand_id
1 'polypeptide(L)'
;FRIICRYKSGCWPCCHGATVSGVFVTMRIGSFGAVTELFRITGRIEMLVGVPKEIKTQEFRVGLVPSSVAELVHRGHQVLVETNAGTGIGASDDEYRAAGADIAATAGDVFAKADMIVKVKEPQPNEWVQLSPSQILFTYLHLAADAPQAYGLAKSGCTAIAYETITDDQGGLPLLAPMSEVAGRLAVVEGASHLKANAGGRGVLISGVPGTAPADVLVIGGGVVGVNAAKMAVGLGARVTVFDRSVPRLRYL
;
A
#
# COMPACT_ATOMS: atom_id res chain seq x y z
N PHE A 1 20.23 -7.16 -7.05
CA PHE A 1 18.98 -6.40 -6.87
C PHE A 1 17.82 -7.19 -7.43
N ARG A 2 16.84 -7.52 -6.62
CA ARG A 2 15.64 -8.22 -7.06
C ARG A 2 14.45 -7.33 -6.72
N ILE A 3 13.85 -6.71 -7.73
CA ILE A 3 12.50 -6.16 -7.62
C ILE A 3 11.57 -7.26 -8.09
N ILE A 4 10.70 -7.75 -7.21
CA ILE A 4 9.63 -8.68 -7.59
C ILE A 4 8.46 -7.81 -8.01
N CYS A 5 8.45 -7.43 -9.29
CA CYS A 5 7.37 -6.67 -9.91
C CYS A 5 6.83 -7.47 -11.09
N ARG A 6 5.54 -7.80 -11.09
CA ARG A 6 4.90 -8.45 -12.25
C ARG A 6 4.24 -7.38 -13.11
N TYR A 7 4.84 -7.08 -14.25
CA TYR A 7 4.25 -6.22 -15.28
C TYR A 7 3.39 -7.05 -16.22
N LYS A 8 2.09 -6.72 -16.32
CA LYS A 8 1.21 -7.27 -17.35
C LYS A 8 1.41 -6.42 -18.62
N SER A 9 1.94 -7.03 -19.68
CA SER A 9 2.12 -6.39 -20.98
C SER A 9 0.81 -5.81 -21.51
N GLY A 10 0.80 -4.49 -21.73
CA GLY A 10 -0.27 -3.80 -22.45
C GLY A 10 -0.46 -2.36 -21.98
N CYS A 11 0.01 -1.42 -22.78
CA CYS A 11 -0.11 0.04 -22.70
C CYS A 11 0.87 0.77 -21.78
N TRP A 12 1.96 1.25 -22.41
CA TRP A 12 2.27 2.70 -22.45
C TRP A 12 3.44 2.93 -23.41
N PRO A 13 3.30 3.72 -24.47
CA PRO A 13 4.39 4.12 -25.35
C PRO A 13 4.96 5.45 -24.87
N CYS A 14 5.78 5.49 -23.83
CA CYS A 14 6.58 6.65 -23.45
C CYS A 14 7.72 6.27 -22.53
N CYS A 15 8.67 5.46 -23.01
CA CYS A 15 10.01 5.38 -22.42
C CYS A 15 10.99 5.09 -23.54
N HIS A 16 11.37 6.14 -24.28
CA HIS A 16 12.57 6.11 -25.12
C HIS A 16 13.77 6.46 -24.25
N GLY A 17 14.70 5.50 -24.13
CA GLY A 17 16.10 5.76 -23.84
C GLY A 17 16.56 5.66 -22.39
N ALA A 18 16.50 4.47 -21.78
CA ALA A 18 17.49 4.04 -20.81
C ALA A 18 17.55 2.51 -20.79
N THR A 19 18.54 1.95 -21.45
CA THR A 19 18.91 0.54 -21.32
C THR A 19 19.55 0.33 -19.95
N VAL A 20 18.75 -0.05 -18.95
CA VAL A 20 19.27 -0.62 -17.71
C VAL A 20 19.41 -2.12 -17.95
N SER A 21 20.63 -2.59 -18.18
CA SER A 21 20.98 -4.01 -18.19
C SER A 21 20.84 -4.56 -16.76
N GLY A 22 19.62 -4.87 -16.34
CA GLY A 22 19.30 -5.52 -15.08
C GLY A 22 18.45 -6.75 -15.39
N VAL A 23 18.93 -7.91 -14.99
CA VAL A 23 18.23 -9.19 -15.16
C VAL A 23 16.90 -9.13 -14.40
N PHE A 24 15.80 -9.01 -15.14
CA PHE A 24 14.47 -9.18 -14.59
C PHE A 24 14.22 -10.68 -14.39
N VAL A 25 14.24 -11.14 -13.14
CA VAL A 25 13.75 -12.47 -12.79
C VAL A 25 12.28 -12.36 -12.45
N THR A 26 11.41 -12.75 -13.39
CA THR A 26 9.99 -12.89 -13.14
C THR A 26 9.77 -14.21 -12.40
N MET A 27 9.63 -14.20 -11.09
CA MET A 27 9.12 -15.36 -10.36
C MET A 27 7.59 -15.34 -10.42
N ARG A 28 7.00 -16.42 -10.95
CA ARG A 28 5.59 -16.75 -10.73
C ARG A 28 5.44 -17.15 -9.26
N ILE A 29 4.84 -16.29 -8.45
CA ILE A 29 4.40 -16.66 -7.11
C ILE A 29 3.01 -17.27 -7.27
N GLY A 30 2.95 -18.57 -7.47
CA GLY A 30 1.76 -19.35 -7.22
C GLY A 30 1.76 -19.69 -5.74
N SER A 31 0.67 -19.35 -5.06
CA SER A 31 0.36 -19.67 -3.65
C SER A 31 1.38 -19.23 -2.58
N PHE A 32 0.96 -19.17 -1.35
CA PHE A 32 1.72 -18.86 -0.12
C PHE A 32 3.10 -19.56 0.01
N GLY A 33 3.38 -20.54 -0.84
CA GLY A 33 4.63 -21.27 -0.94
C GLY A 33 5.86 -20.46 -1.32
N ALA A 34 5.73 -19.28 -1.93
CA ALA A 34 6.91 -18.53 -2.40
C ALA A 34 7.55 -17.66 -1.32
N VAL A 35 6.78 -17.20 -0.35
CA VAL A 35 7.37 -16.62 0.87
C VAL A 35 8.12 -17.72 1.60
N THR A 36 7.55 -18.92 1.69
CA THR A 36 8.19 -20.11 2.27
C THR A 36 9.45 -20.55 1.50
N GLU A 37 9.49 -20.34 0.19
CA GLU A 37 10.66 -20.71 -0.64
C GLU A 37 11.79 -19.67 -0.55
N LEU A 38 11.47 -18.39 -0.34
CA LEU A 38 12.46 -17.36 0.02
C LEU A 38 13.11 -17.70 1.38
N PHE A 39 12.32 -18.22 2.33
CA PHE A 39 12.79 -18.73 3.62
C PHE A 39 13.67 -19.99 3.48
N ARG A 40 13.37 -20.89 2.52
CA ARG A 40 14.20 -22.06 2.21
C ARG A 40 15.60 -21.70 1.70
N ILE A 41 15.72 -20.58 0.97
CA ILE A 41 17.02 -20.13 0.42
C ILE A 41 17.92 -19.56 1.51
N THR A 42 17.36 -18.99 2.60
CA THR A 42 18.13 -18.38 3.70
C THR A 42 18.43 -19.33 4.84
N GLY A 43 17.77 -20.49 4.90
CA GLY A 43 17.92 -21.48 6.00
C GLY A 43 17.49 -20.95 7.38
N ARG A 44 16.91 -19.77 7.46
CA ARG A 44 16.45 -19.10 8.69
C ARG A 44 14.96 -19.28 8.87
N ILE A 45 14.56 -19.89 9.97
CA ILE A 45 13.16 -20.02 10.40
C ILE A 45 12.72 -18.76 11.15
N GLU A 46 13.65 -18.07 11.82
CA GLU A 46 13.44 -16.88 12.65
C GLU A 46 14.01 -15.65 11.97
N MET A 47 13.27 -14.53 12.00
CA MET A 47 13.68 -13.24 11.45
C MET A 47 13.43 -12.14 12.47
N LEU A 48 14.27 -11.10 12.46
CA LEU A 48 13.99 -9.83 13.11
C LEU A 48 13.27 -8.90 12.14
N VAL A 49 11.99 -8.63 12.42
CA VAL A 49 11.16 -7.73 11.62
C VAL A 49 11.19 -6.33 12.23
N GLY A 50 11.68 -5.36 11.48
CA GLY A 50 11.80 -3.97 11.88
C GLY A 50 10.62 -3.12 11.38
N VAL A 51 10.08 -2.29 12.26
CA VAL A 51 8.97 -1.37 11.96
C VAL A 51 9.39 0.04 12.32
N PRO A 52 9.96 0.81 11.38
CA PRO A 52 10.27 2.21 11.62
C PRO A 52 9.00 3.05 11.63
N LYS A 53 9.05 4.20 12.28
CA LYS A 53 8.01 5.22 12.20
C LYS A 53 7.94 5.80 10.80
N GLU A 54 6.72 6.01 10.29
CA GLU A 54 6.53 6.66 9.01
C GLU A 54 6.91 8.15 9.08
N ILE A 55 7.69 8.59 8.11
CA ILE A 55 8.20 9.97 8.04
C ILE A 55 7.68 10.76 6.84
N LYS A 56 6.94 10.08 5.93
CA LYS A 56 6.31 10.75 4.80
C LYS A 56 5.23 11.69 5.29
N THR A 57 5.18 12.89 4.71
CA THR A 57 4.19 13.91 5.06
C THR A 57 2.76 13.36 4.98
N GLN A 58 1.98 13.58 6.04
CA GLN A 58 0.59 13.12 6.19
C GLN A 58 0.41 11.59 6.23
N GLU A 59 1.46 10.81 6.49
CA GLU A 59 1.32 9.39 6.77
C GLU A 59 1.29 9.17 8.29
N PHE A 60 0.15 8.69 8.78
CA PHE A 60 -0.10 8.45 10.21
C PHE A 60 -0.24 6.96 10.52
N ARG A 61 -0.22 6.09 9.51
CA ARG A 61 -0.29 4.64 9.67
C ARG A 61 1.07 4.10 10.08
N VAL A 62 1.11 2.82 10.44
CA VAL A 62 2.31 2.07 10.81
C VAL A 62 2.34 0.74 10.06
N GLY A 63 3.52 0.22 9.78
CA GLY A 63 3.70 -1.02 9.02
C GLY A 63 3.04 -2.25 9.65
N LEU A 64 3.10 -2.36 10.98
CA LEU A 64 2.44 -3.42 11.75
C LEU A 64 1.71 -2.82 12.95
N VAL A 65 0.46 -3.23 13.16
CA VAL A 65 -0.30 -2.93 14.38
C VAL A 65 0.05 -3.95 15.49
N PRO A 66 -0.22 -3.67 16.79
CA PRO A 66 0.13 -4.58 17.90
C PRO A 66 -0.39 -6.01 17.70
N SER A 67 -1.59 -6.20 17.18
CA SER A 67 -2.13 -7.54 16.89
C SER A 67 -1.34 -8.30 15.82
N SER A 68 -0.82 -7.62 14.81
CA SER A 68 0.04 -8.23 13.77
C SER A 68 1.41 -8.59 14.34
N VAL A 69 1.92 -7.78 15.28
CA VAL A 69 3.15 -8.08 16.02
C VAL A 69 2.98 -9.36 16.84
N ALA A 70 1.89 -9.47 17.61
CA ALA A 70 1.59 -10.66 18.40
C ALA A 70 1.55 -11.94 17.55
N GLU A 71 0.99 -11.88 16.34
CA GLU A 71 0.96 -13.02 15.42
C GLU A 71 2.36 -13.40 14.92
N LEU A 72 3.21 -12.42 14.59
CA LEU A 72 4.60 -12.69 14.18
C LEU A 72 5.42 -13.30 15.32
N VAL A 73 5.30 -12.77 16.53
CA VAL A 73 5.97 -13.29 17.71
C VAL A 73 5.48 -14.71 18.03
N HIS A 74 4.18 -14.95 17.93
CA HIS A 74 3.61 -16.30 18.10
C HIS A 74 4.18 -17.32 17.08
N ARG A 75 4.55 -16.87 15.89
CA ARG A 75 5.19 -17.68 14.85
C ARG A 75 6.71 -17.82 15.00
N GLY A 76 7.28 -17.28 16.07
CA GLY A 76 8.71 -17.41 16.39
C GLY A 76 9.59 -16.35 15.74
N HIS A 77 9.03 -15.25 15.25
CA HIS A 77 9.79 -14.10 14.77
C HIS A 77 10.02 -13.09 15.89
N GLN A 78 11.11 -12.33 15.82
CA GLN A 78 11.32 -11.17 16.67
C GLN A 78 10.83 -9.91 15.95
N VAL A 79 10.30 -8.94 16.70
CA VAL A 79 9.81 -7.68 16.16
C VAL A 79 10.44 -6.51 16.89
N LEU A 80 11.01 -5.56 16.16
CA LEU A 80 11.63 -4.34 16.67
C LEU A 80 10.87 -3.12 16.12
N VAL A 81 10.20 -2.38 16.99
CA VAL A 81 9.38 -1.22 16.61
C VAL A 81 10.08 0.07 17.04
N GLU A 82 10.17 1.07 16.19
CA GLU A 82 10.66 2.38 16.60
C GLU A 82 9.68 3.03 17.58
N THR A 83 10.23 3.69 18.61
CA THR A 83 9.42 4.42 19.60
C THR A 83 8.46 5.39 18.94
N ASN A 84 7.23 5.43 19.42
CA ASN A 84 6.14 6.25 18.88
C ASN A 84 5.74 5.95 17.42
N ALA A 85 6.12 4.81 16.85
CA ALA A 85 5.71 4.45 15.49
C ALA A 85 4.19 4.29 15.36
N GLY A 86 3.51 3.79 16.40
CA GLY A 86 2.06 3.60 16.44
C GLY A 86 1.23 4.81 16.85
N THR A 87 1.84 5.93 17.22
CA THR A 87 1.14 7.10 17.78
C THR A 87 0.02 7.62 16.85
N GLY A 88 0.28 7.60 15.53
CA GLY A 88 -0.70 8.08 14.54
C GLY A 88 -1.98 7.25 14.45
N ILE A 89 -1.96 6.01 14.92
CA ILE A 89 -3.13 5.11 15.02
C ILE A 89 -3.62 4.94 16.46
N GLY A 90 -3.06 5.68 17.42
CA GLY A 90 -3.39 5.59 18.84
C GLY A 90 -2.78 4.39 19.56
N ALA A 91 -1.83 3.68 18.97
CA ALA A 91 -1.12 2.57 19.61
C ALA A 91 0.15 3.07 20.30
N SER A 92 0.29 2.74 21.57
CA SER A 92 1.42 3.10 22.41
C SER A 92 2.57 2.09 22.33
N ASP A 93 3.79 2.51 22.72
CA ASP A 93 4.93 1.60 22.84
C ASP A 93 4.68 0.46 23.83
N ASP A 94 3.88 0.70 24.88
CA ASP A 94 3.54 -0.33 25.87
C ASP A 94 2.60 -1.40 25.29
N GLU A 95 1.69 -1.03 24.37
CA GLU A 95 0.87 -2.01 23.65
C GLU A 95 1.72 -2.87 22.71
N TYR A 96 2.77 -2.30 22.09
CA TYR A 96 3.72 -3.09 21.30
C TYR A 96 4.56 -4.02 22.17
N ARG A 97 5.04 -3.57 23.36
CA ARG A 97 5.72 -4.44 24.31
C ARG A 97 4.83 -5.56 24.80
N ALA A 98 3.57 -5.26 25.11
CA ALA A 98 2.59 -6.28 25.50
C ALA A 98 2.32 -7.31 24.39
N ALA A 99 2.46 -6.92 23.12
CA ALA A 99 2.38 -7.80 21.96
C ALA A 99 3.67 -8.61 21.71
N GLY A 100 4.74 -8.36 22.49
CA GLY A 100 6.01 -9.07 22.40
C GLY A 100 7.08 -8.41 21.54
N ALA A 101 6.91 -7.13 21.14
CA ALA A 101 7.94 -6.39 20.43
C ALA A 101 8.96 -5.77 21.39
N ASP A 102 10.20 -5.64 20.89
CA ASP A 102 11.17 -4.71 21.43
C ASP A 102 10.97 -3.31 20.86
N ILE A 103 11.35 -2.27 21.63
CA ILE A 103 11.26 -0.87 21.19
C ILE A 103 12.65 -0.31 20.94
N ALA A 104 12.88 0.17 19.72
CA ALA A 104 14.08 0.89 19.34
C ALA A 104 13.93 2.40 19.61
N ALA A 105 15.00 3.05 20.00
CA ALA A 105 14.99 4.49 20.23
C ALA A 105 14.93 5.32 18.93
N THR A 106 15.48 4.78 17.82
CA THR A 106 15.61 5.49 16.56
C THR A 106 15.29 4.57 15.35
N ALA A 107 14.91 5.18 14.23
CA ALA A 107 14.80 4.45 12.95
C ALA A 107 16.14 3.80 12.55
N GLY A 108 17.27 4.49 12.80
CA GLY A 108 18.60 3.95 12.51
C GLY A 108 18.87 2.62 13.21
N ASP A 109 18.41 2.46 14.46
CA ASP A 109 18.52 1.19 15.18
C ASP A 109 17.72 0.08 14.53
N VAL A 110 16.53 0.42 14.02
CA VAL A 110 15.65 -0.52 13.29
C VAL A 110 16.30 -0.95 11.99
N PHE A 111 16.75 0.01 11.14
CA PHE A 111 17.40 -0.29 9.88
C PHE A 111 18.71 -1.06 10.03
N ALA A 112 19.49 -0.79 11.08
CA ALA A 112 20.78 -1.46 11.29
C ALA A 112 20.64 -2.93 11.73
N LYS A 113 19.54 -3.31 12.42
CA LYS A 113 19.40 -4.61 13.07
C LYS A 113 18.46 -5.57 12.33
N ALA A 114 17.40 -5.05 11.70
CA ALA A 114 16.32 -5.87 11.15
C ALA A 114 16.76 -6.64 9.89
N ASP A 115 16.28 -7.88 9.76
CA ASP A 115 16.38 -8.69 8.54
C ASP A 115 15.34 -8.24 7.51
N MET A 116 14.14 -7.85 7.97
CA MET A 116 13.06 -7.33 7.13
C MET A 116 12.55 -6.01 7.70
N ILE A 117 12.46 -5.00 6.84
CA ILE A 117 11.83 -3.71 7.15
C ILE A 117 10.40 -3.72 6.60
N VAL A 118 9.43 -3.49 7.46
CA VAL A 118 8.00 -3.41 7.10
C VAL A 118 7.53 -1.97 7.30
N LYS A 119 7.06 -1.35 6.21
CA LYS A 119 6.56 0.03 6.19
C LYS A 119 5.19 0.08 5.50
N VAL A 120 4.56 1.24 5.56
CA VAL A 120 3.36 1.56 4.77
C VAL A 120 3.76 2.23 3.46
N LYS A 121 4.52 3.31 3.54
CA LYS A 121 4.91 4.12 2.39
C LYS A 121 6.33 3.82 1.92
N GLU A 122 6.57 4.23 0.67
CA GLU A 122 7.86 4.15 0.05
C GLU A 122 8.94 4.82 0.91
N PRO A 123 10.15 4.21 1.00
CA PRO A 123 11.23 4.74 1.80
C PRO A 123 11.69 6.09 1.26
N GLN A 124 11.90 7.04 2.14
CA GLN A 124 12.38 8.38 1.81
C GLN A 124 13.91 8.38 1.61
N PRO A 125 14.52 9.44 1.05
CA PRO A 125 15.96 9.49 0.75
C PRO A 125 16.89 9.13 1.91
N ASN A 126 16.55 9.54 3.13
CA ASN A 126 17.30 9.24 4.34
C ASN A 126 17.07 7.80 4.86
N GLU A 127 16.09 7.06 4.33
CA GLU A 127 15.81 5.69 4.70
C GLU A 127 16.46 4.70 3.74
N TRP A 128 16.34 4.89 2.41
CA TRP A 128 16.91 3.90 1.46
C TRP A 128 18.44 3.83 1.51
N VAL A 129 19.12 4.88 1.98
CA VAL A 129 20.59 4.86 2.17
C VAL A 129 21.01 3.99 3.36
N GLN A 130 20.10 3.62 4.24
CA GLN A 130 20.34 2.76 5.39
C GLN A 130 20.09 1.27 5.08
N LEU A 131 19.46 0.97 3.95
CA LEU A 131 19.19 -0.41 3.53
C LEU A 131 20.47 -1.11 3.07
N SER A 132 20.55 -2.42 3.31
CA SER A 132 21.68 -3.28 2.97
C SER A 132 21.29 -4.44 2.06
N PRO A 133 22.26 -5.07 1.36
CA PRO A 133 21.98 -6.18 0.44
C PRO A 133 21.33 -7.43 1.08
N SER A 134 21.53 -7.61 2.38
CA SER A 134 20.96 -8.75 3.13
C SER A 134 19.53 -8.52 3.58
N GLN A 135 19.01 -7.31 3.45
CA GLN A 135 17.70 -6.93 3.98
C GLN A 135 16.59 -7.09 2.97
N ILE A 136 15.39 -7.35 3.49
CA ILE A 136 14.13 -7.32 2.75
C ILE A 136 13.40 -6.02 3.14
N LEU A 137 12.95 -5.27 2.14
CA LEU A 137 12.03 -4.15 2.32
C LEU A 137 10.65 -4.56 1.83
N PHE A 138 9.63 -4.47 2.68
CA PHE A 138 8.25 -4.84 2.38
C PHE A 138 7.31 -3.65 2.64
N THR A 139 6.83 -3.01 1.57
CA THR A 139 6.07 -1.76 1.63
C THR A 139 5.41 -1.46 0.28
N TYR A 140 4.54 -0.41 0.21
CA TYR A 140 4.19 0.22 -1.07
C TYR A 140 5.41 0.95 -1.63
N LEU A 141 5.74 0.75 -2.90
CA LEU A 141 6.94 1.32 -3.53
C LEU A 141 6.64 2.44 -4.54
N HIS A 142 5.57 2.33 -5.32
CA HIS A 142 5.18 3.32 -6.34
C HIS A 142 6.33 3.71 -7.30
N LEU A 143 7.22 2.78 -7.64
CA LEU A 143 8.49 3.04 -8.35
C LEU A 143 8.34 3.73 -9.69
N ALA A 144 7.21 3.54 -10.40
CA ALA A 144 6.99 4.15 -11.71
C ALA A 144 6.96 5.69 -11.68
N ALA A 145 6.67 6.28 -10.52
CA ALA A 145 6.56 7.72 -10.34
C ALA A 145 7.82 8.37 -9.74
N ASP A 146 8.78 7.56 -9.24
CA ASP A 146 9.95 8.06 -8.50
C ASP A 146 11.24 7.35 -8.93
N ALA A 147 11.88 7.89 -9.96
CA ALA A 147 13.15 7.38 -10.46
C ALA A 147 14.30 7.49 -9.43
N PRO A 148 14.47 8.58 -8.66
CA PRO A 148 15.48 8.66 -7.60
C PRO A 148 15.35 7.54 -6.57
N GLN A 149 14.13 7.22 -6.12
CA GLN A 149 13.88 6.10 -5.22
C GLN A 149 14.27 4.76 -5.85
N ALA A 150 13.89 4.54 -7.12
CA ALA A 150 14.25 3.30 -7.83
C ALA A 150 15.77 3.11 -7.90
N TYR A 151 16.51 4.19 -8.19
CA TYR A 151 17.98 4.16 -8.19
C TYR A 151 18.58 3.96 -6.79
N GLY A 152 18.02 4.61 -5.77
CA GLY A 152 18.43 4.45 -4.37
C GLY A 152 18.27 3.01 -3.89
N LEU A 153 17.12 2.39 -4.16
CA LEU A 153 16.85 0.99 -3.85
C LEU A 153 17.76 0.04 -4.64
N ALA A 154 17.99 0.31 -5.93
CA ALA A 154 18.92 -0.47 -6.74
C ALA A 154 20.35 -0.42 -6.16
N LYS A 155 20.81 0.76 -5.73
CA LYS A 155 22.12 0.95 -5.14
C LYS A 155 22.27 0.27 -3.78
N SER A 156 21.21 0.21 -2.96
CA SER A 156 21.24 -0.47 -1.66
C SER A 156 21.48 -1.98 -1.78
N GLY A 157 21.07 -2.58 -2.91
CA GLY A 157 21.15 -4.03 -3.14
C GLY A 157 20.13 -4.84 -2.35
N CYS A 158 19.23 -4.22 -1.59
CA CYS A 158 18.20 -4.92 -0.81
C CYS A 158 17.21 -5.67 -1.71
N THR A 159 16.48 -6.62 -1.13
CA THR A 159 15.33 -7.25 -1.79
C THR A 159 14.08 -6.44 -1.47
N ALA A 160 13.58 -5.66 -2.43
CA ALA A 160 12.38 -4.85 -2.26
C ALA A 160 11.13 -5.58 -2.81
N ILE A 161 10.11 -5.73 -1.97
CA ILE A 161 8.84 -6.37 -2.31
C ILE A 161 7.74 -5.32 -2.18
N ALA A 162 7.07 -5.03 -3.30
CA ALA A 162 6.01 -4.04 -3.37
C ALA A 162 4.66 -4.66 -3.03
N TYR A 163 3.92 -4.10 -2.07
CA TYR A 163 2.55 -4.54 -1.73
C TYR A 163 1.63 -4.52 -2.96
N GLU A 164 1.73 -3.47 -3.78
CA GLU A 164 0.87 -3.26 -4.94
C GLU A 164 1.10 -4.24 -6.10
N THR A 165 2.10 -5.11 -6.00
CA THR A 165 2.41 -6.10 -7.04
C THR A 165 2.18 -7.54 -6.61
N ILE A 166 1.79 -7.77 -5.35
CA ILE A 166 1.46 -9.10 -4.85
C ILE A 166 0.09 -9.50 -5.39
N THR A 167 0.05 -10.67 -6.04
CA THR A 167 -1.18 -11.23 -6.62
C THR A 167 -1.62 -12.49 -5.89
N ASP A 168 -2.93 -12.67 -5.78
CA ASP A 168 -3.53 -13.95 -5.44
C ASP A 168 -3.56 -14.91 -6.67
N ASP A 169 -4.04 -16.13 -6.45
CA ASP A 169 -4.12 -17.16 -7.51
C ASP A 169 -5.08 -16.78 -8.64
N GLN A 170 -6.00 -15.85 -8.42
CA GLN A 170 -6.95 -15.34 -9.41
C GLN A 170 -6.42 -14.09 -10.14
N GLY A 171 -5.23 -13.61 -9.78
CA GLY A 171 -4.61 -12.40 -10.32
C GLY A 171 -5.17 -11.10 -9.70
N GLY A 172 -5.91 -11.20 -8.61
CA GLY A 172 -6.28 -10.06 -7.76
C GLY A 172 -5.07 -9.48 -7.03
N LEU A 173 -5.23 -8.28 -6.48
CA LEU A 173 -4.18 -7.57 -5.73
C LEU A 173 -4.64 -7.40 -4.27
N PRO A 174 -4.51 -8.46 -3.44
CA PRO A 174 -5.12 -8.50 -2.10
C PRO A 174 -4.60 -7.42 -1.15
N LEU A 175 -3.35 -6.98 -1.31
CA LEU A 175 -2.79 -5.93 -0.47
C LEU A 175 -3.09 -4.51 -0.98
N LEU A 176 -3.47 -4.35 -2.26
CA LEU A 176 -3.87 -3.07 -2.85
C LEU A 176 -5.39 -2.84 -2.77
N ALA A 177 -6.19 -3.90 -2.89
CA ALA A 177 -7.65 -3.80 -2.94
C ALA A 177 -8.26 -3.01 -1.77
N PRO A 178 -7.87 -3.21 -0.49
CA PRO A 178 -8.41 -2.44 0.62
C PRO A 178 -8.17 -0.93 0.50
N MET A 179 -7.00 -0.51 0.00
CA MET A 179 -6.71 0.91 -0.23
C MET A 179 -7.54 1.49 -1.36
N SER A 180 -7.79 0.71 -2.39
CA SER A 180 -8.68 1.08 -3.50
C SER A 180 -10.14 1.22 -3.05
N GLU A 181 -10.59 0.38 -2.12
CA GLU A 181 -11.93 0.48 -1.52
C GLU A 181 -12.09 1.76 -0.70
N VAL A 182 -11.10 2.06 0.15
CA VAL A 182 -11.08 3.31 0.94
C VAL A 182 -11.08 4.52 0.00
N ALA A 183 -10.23 4.53 -1.02
CA ALA A 183 -10.14 5.63 -1.97
C ALA A 183 -11.47 5.89 -2.69
N GLY A 184 -12.16 4.84 -3.13
CA GLY A 184 -13.46 4.97 -3.78
C GLY A 184 -14.52 5.60 -2.87
N ARG A 185 -14.57 5.18 -1.61
CA ARG A 185 -15.52 5.72 -0.64
C ARG A 185 -15.22 7.17 -0.26
N LEU A 186 -13.95 7.49 -0.01
CA LEU A 186 -13.51 8.85 0.31
C LEU A 186 -13.74 9.81 -0.85
N ALA A 187 -13.53 9.39 -2.10
CA ALA A 187 -13.76 10.24 -3.27
C ALA A 187 -15.16 10.85 -3.30
N VAL A 188 -16.18 10.10 -2.88
CA VAL A 188 -17.56 10.59 -2.84
C VAL A 188 -17.80 11.52 -1.65
N VAL A 189 -17.23 11.23 -0.49
CA VAL A 189 -17.31 12.08 0.70
C VAL A 189 -16.68 13.44 0.43
N GLU A 190 -15.47 13.45 -0.14
CA GLU A 190 -14.78 14.68 -0.52
C GLU A 190 -15.51 15.42 -1.64
N GLY A 191 -15.99 14.70 -2.66
CA GLY A 191 -16.82 15.28 -3.72
C GLY A 191 -18.08 15.96 -3.17
N ALA A 192 -18.80 15.32 -2.24
CA ALA A 192 -19.96 15.90 -1.57
C ALA A 192 -19.57 17.14 -0.75
N SER A 193 -18.42 17.13 -0.09
CA SER A 193 -17.90 18.28 0.63
C SER A 193 -17.63 19.46 -0.28
N HIS A 194 -17.01 19.20 -1.44
CA HIS A 194 -16.72 20.23 -2.43
C HIS A 194 -17.95 20.76 -3.21
N LEU A 195 -19.11 20.09 -3.15
CA LEU A 195 -20.35 20.61 -3.73
C LEU A 195 -20.92 21.80 -2.96
N LYS A 196 -20.53 21.99 -1.70
CA LYS A 196 -21.03 23.09 -0.86
C LYS A 196 -20.58 24.45 -1.39
N ALA A 197 -21.46 25.45 -1.31
CA ALA A 197 -21.17 26.81 -1.80
C ALA A 197 -19.97 27.48 -1.06
N ASN A 198 -19.86 27.25 0.26
CA ASN A 198 -18.72 27.76 1.05
C ASN A 198 -17.39 27.06 0.75
N ALA A 199 -17.42 25.93 0.07
CA ALA A 199 -16.24 25.23 -0.44
C ALA A 199 -15.94 25.57 -1.93
N GLY A 200 -16.63 26.59 -2.50
CA GLY A 200 -16.49 26.98 -3.90
C GLY A 200 -17.32 26.12 -4.88
N GLY A 201 -18.18 25.24 -4.37
CA GLY A 201 -19.03 24.37 -5.18
C GLY A 201 -20.36 25.05 -5.57
N ARG A 202 -21.20 24.31 -6.30
CA ARG A 202 -22.47 24.80 -6.85
C ARG A 202 -23.60 24.94 -5.82
N GLY A 203 -23.38 24.60 -4.56
CA GLY A 203 -24.41 24.61 -3.53
C GLY A 203 -25.44 23.48 -3.69
N VAL A 204 -25.04 22.32 -4.23
CA VAL A 204 -25.91 21.19 -4.48
C VAL A 204 -25.76 20.17 -3.35
N LEU A 205 -26.86 19.71 -2.79
CA LEU A 205 -26.88 18.60 -1.85
C LEU A 205 -26.89 17.29 -2.62
N ILE A 206 -25.94 16.40 -2.35
CA ILE A 206 -25.74 15.15 -3.13
C ILE A 206 -27.00 14.25 -3.11
N SER A 207 -27.69 14.17 -1.97
CA SER A 207 -28.91 13.36 -1.80
C SER A 207 -30.17 14.02 -2.36
N GLY A 208 -30.17 15.33 -2.59
CA GLY A 208 -31.41 16.09 -2.72
C GLY A 208 -32.26 16.07 -1.43
N VAL A 209 -33.45 16.66 -1.49
CA VAL A 209 -34.51 16.60 -0.48
C VAL A 209 -35.88 16.71 -1.20
N PRO A 210 -37.01 16.46 -0.55
CA PRO A 210 -38.32 16.70 -1.15
C PRO A 210 -38.40 18.09 -1.80
N GLY A 211 -38.71 18.12 -3.08
CA GLY A 211 -38.72 19.36 -3.89
C GLY A 211 -37.36 19.76 -4.53
N THR A 212 -36.25 19.10 -4.19
CA THR A 212 -34.94 19.36 -4.79
C THR A 212 -34.32 18.04 -5.25
N ALA A 213 -34.00 17.96 -6.54
CA ALA A 213 -33.41 16.74 -7.12
C ALA A 213 -32.03 16.43 -6.53
N PRO A 214 -31.67 15.13 -6.41
CA PRO A 214 -30.32 14.73 -6.05
C PRO A 214 -29.30 15.09 -7.13
N ALA A 215 -28.02 15.09 -6.75
CA ALA A 215 -26.92 15.31 -7.69
C ALA A 215 -26.76 14.12 -8.64
N ASP A 216 -26.25 14.41 -9.85
CA ASP A 216 -25.76 13.40 -10.79
C ASP A 216 -24.28 13.14 -10.53
N VAL A 217 -23.93 11.87 -10.30
CA VAL A 217 -22.55 11.43 -10.09
C VAL A 217 -22.12 10.52 -11.25
N LEU A 218 -21.08 10.93 -11.94
CA LEU A 218 -20.47 10.14 -13.01
C LEU A 218 -19.21 9.44 -12.48
N VAL A 219 -19.18 8.10 -12.57
CA VAL A 219 -18.03 7.29 -12.23
C VAL A 219 -17.40 6.75 -13.51
N ILE A 220 -16.15 7.10 -13.77
CA ILE A 220 -15.37 6.64 -14.92
C ILE A 220 -14.44 5.52 -14.49
N GLY A 221 -14.77 4.28 -14.90
CA GLY A 221 -14.08 3.05 -14.51
C GLY A 221 -14.83 2.28 -13.42
N GLY A 222 -15.27 1.07 -13.73
CA GLY A 222 -15.98 0.16 -12.82
C GLY A 222 -15.05 -0.79 -12.04
N GLY A 223 -13.76 -0.46 -11.86
CA GLY A 223 -12.81 -1.22 -11.04
C GLY A 223 -13.14 -1.16 -9.54
N VAL A 224 -12.20 -1.59 -8.68
CA VAL A 224 -12.41 -1.61 -7.22
C VAL A 224 -12.76 -0.23 -6.69
N VAL A 225 -12.00 0.80 -7.08
CA VAL A 225 -12.25 2.21 -6.70
C VAL A 225 -13.64 2.65 -7.15
N GLY A 226 -13.94 2.48 -8.46
CA GLY A 226 -15.19 2.99 -9.04
C GLY A 226 -16.44 2.31 -8.49
N VAL A 227 -16.39 0.99 -8.24
CA VAL A 227 -17.51 0.27 -7.60
C VAL A 227 -17.78 0.78 -6.20
N ASN A 228 -16.73 1.02 -5.41
CA ASN A 228 -16.88 1.54 -4.05
C ASN A 228 -17.37 3.00 -4.06
N ALA A 229 -16.91 3.81 -5.02
CA ALA A 229 -17.45 5.16 -5.23
C ALA A 229 -18.93 5.11 -5.62
N ALA A 230 -19.30 4.26 -6.59
CA ALA A 230 -20.69 4.10 -7.00
C ALA A 230 -21.61 3.67 -5.84
N LYS A 231 -21.18 2.64 -5.07
CA LYS A 231 -21.92 2.18 -3.88
C LYS A 231 -22.12 3.30 -2.85
N MET A 232 -21.08 4.08 -2.59
CA MET A 232 -21.14 5.20 -1.64
C MET A 232 -22.07 6.30 -2.15
N ALA A 233 -21.98 6.68 -3.42
CA ALA A 233 -22.82 7.71 -4.01
C ALA A 233 -24.30 7.30 -4.05
N VAL A 234 -24.61 6.06 -4.40
CA VAL A 234 -25.97 5.50 -4.32
C VAL A 234 -26.47 5.50 -2.88
N GLY A 235 -25.63 5.09 -1.92
CA GLY A 235 -25.98 5.10 -0.50
C GLY A 235 -26.27 6.50 0.05
N LEU A 236 -25.67 7.53 -0.53
CA LEU A 236 -25.98 8.94 -0.23
C LEU A 236 -27.22 9.47 -1.00
N GLY A 237 -27.85 8.67 -1.84
CA GLY A 237 -29.05 9.05 -2.58
C GLY A 237 -28.80 9.77 -3.91
N ALA A 238 -27.59 9.79 -4.42
CA ALA A 238 -27.27 10.38 -5.72
C ALA A 238 -27.80 9.56 -6.90
N ARG A 239 -28.01 10.18 -8.05
CA ARG A 239 -28.17 9.48 -9.33
C ARG A 239 -26.80 9.13 -9.89
N VAL A 240 -26.49 7.84 -10.03
CA VAL A 240 -25.16 7.38 -10.39
C VAL A 240 -25.15 6.77 -11.79
N THR A 241 -24.22 7.23 -12.61
CA THR A 241 -23.88 6.62 -13.91
C THR A 241 -22.46 6.11 -13.88
N VAL A 242 -22.25 4.84 -14.26
CA VAL A 242 -20.91 4.24 -14.36
C VAL A 242 -20.55 3.99 -15.81
N PHE A 243 -19.38 4.46 -16.25
CA PHE A 243 -18.76 4.11 -17.52
C PHE A 243 -17.61 3.15 -17.31
N ASP A 244 -17.57 2.09 -18.13
CA ASP A 244 -16.41 1.21 -18.24
C ASP A 244 -16.27 0.73 -19.69
N ARG A 245 -15.04 0.49 -20.13
CA ARG A 245 -14.76 -0.09 -21.44
C ARG A 245 -14.98 -1.59 -21.50
N SER A 246 -15.02 -2.27 -20.36
CA SER A 246 -15.19 -3.71 -20.24
C SER A 246 -16.66 -4.09 -20.14
N VAL A 247 -17.22 -4.65 -21.19
CA VAL A 247 -18.61 -5.16 -21.20
C VAL A 247 -18.85 -6.23 -20.12
N PRO A 248 -17.92 -7.20 -19.87
CA PRO A 248 -18.06 -8.11 -18.73
C PRO A 248 -18.14 -7.39 -17.39
N ARG A 249 -17.37 -6.31 -17.20
CA ARG A 249 -17.43 -5.51 -15.99
C ARG A 249 -18.77 -4.80 -15.80
N LEU A 250 -19.30 -4.21 -16.88
CA LEU A 250 -20.62 -3.57 -16.87
C LEU A 250 -21.76 -4.56 -16.54
N ARG A 251 -21.65 -5.80 -17.03
CA ARG A 251 -22.64 -6.85 -16.68
C ARG A 251 -22.57 -7.28 -15.21
N TYR A 252 -21.38 -7.22 -14.62
CA TYR A 252 -21.18 -7.51 -13.18
C TYR A 252 -21.80 -6.42 -12.30
N LEU A 253 -21.74 -5.16 -12.71
CA LEU A 253 -22.28 -4.01 -11.99
C LEU A 253 -23.80 -3.94 -12.07
#